data_2b7ef87d1bff935142a3085836b4d14a
#
_entry.id   2b7ef87d1bff935142a3085836b4d14a
#
_cell.length_a   1.000
_cell.length_b   1.000
_cell.length_c   1.000
_cell.angle_alpha   90.00
_cell.angle_beta   90.00
_cell.angle_gamma   90.00
#
_symmetry.space_group_name_H-M   'P 1'
#
loop_
_entity.id
_entity.type
_entity.pdbx_description
1 polymer ?
#
loop_
_entity_poly.entity_id
_entity_poly.type
_entity_poly.pdbx_seq_one_letter_code
_entity_poly.pdbx_strand_id
1 'polypeptide(L)'
;MDIENEKVDIESVLSEKGSTFSVKTNAHIHRLFEKFGFDGVFGRSAVMELLELKSSGASKLLSNLVQTDIIEAVSGYGKGKYKFKRGNG
;
A
#
# COMPACT_ATOMS: atom_id res chain seq x y z
N MET A 1 17.14 -6.77 12.44
CA MET A 1 17.72 -6.42 11.16
C MET A 1 16.76 -6.55 10.03
N ASP A 2 16.08 -7.67 9.98
CA ASP A 2 15.21 -7.93 8.86
C ASP A 2 14.03 -6.98 8.82
N ILE A 3 13.53 -6.57 9.97
CA ILE A 3 12.43 -5.65 10.03
C ILE A 3 12.83 -4.30 9.47
N GLU A 4 14.05 -3.90 9.77
CA GLU A 4 14.55 -2.64 9.24
C GLU A 4 14.76 -2.72 7.74
N ASN A 5 15.14 -3.88 7.25
CA ASN A 5 15.33 -4.06 5.82
C ASN A 5 14.01 -3.95 5.08
N GLU A 6 12.93 -4.44 5.67
CA GLU A 6 11.62 -4.30 5.05
C GLU A 6 11.20 -2.84 4.96
N LYS A 7 11.47 -2.07 6.00
CA LYS A 7 11.17 -0.65 5.96
C LYS A 7 11.99 0.07 4.91
N VAL A 8 13.23 -0.30 4.79
CA VAL A 8 14.09 0.28 3.77
C VAL A 8 13.55 -0.03 2.39
N ASP A 9 13.06 -1.27 2.18
CA ASP A 9 12.53 -1.64 0.89
C ASP A 9 11.30 -0.82 0.51
N ILE A 10 10.37 -0.63 1.44
CA ILE A 10 9.19 0.15 1.10
C ILE A 10 9.55 1.61 0.87
N GLU A 11 10.51 2.12 1.62
CA GLU A 11 10.96 3.48 1.41
C GLU A 11 11.65 3.64 0.06
N SER A 12 12.39 2.65 -0.38
CA SER A 12 12.98 2.67 -1.70
C SER A 12 11.92 2.72 -2.78
N VAL A 13 10.87 1.91 -2.64
CA VAL A 13 9.77 1.92 -3.59
C VAL A 13 9.12 3.29 -3.63
N LEU A 14 8.86 3.87 -2.46
CA LEU A 14 8.24 5.18 -2.38
C LEU A 14 9.14 6.25 -2.96
N SER A 15 10.43 6.11 -2.76
CA SER A 15 11.39 7.05 -3.29
C SER A 15 11.37 7.07 -4.82
N GLU A 16 11.25 5.89 -5.41
CA GLU A 16 11.21 5.80 -6.86
C GLU A 16 9.89 6.25 -7.44
N LYS A 17 8.80 5.92 -6.78
CA LYS A 17 7.48 6.09 -7.36
C LYS A 17 6.63 7.11 -6.66
N GLY A 18 7.00 7.47 -5.46
CA GLY A 18 6.15 8.25 -4.59
C GLY A 18 6.38 9.74 -4.59
N SER A 19 7.20 10.24 -5.49
CA SER A 19 7.48 11.66 -5.49
C SER A 19 6.24 12.49 -5.78
N THR A 20 5.21 11.88 -6.35
CA THR A 20 3.98 12.58 -6.65
C THR A 20 2.99 12.54 -5.49
N PHE A 21 3.30 11.78 -4.44
CA PHE A 21 2.37 11.65 -3.32
C PHE A 21 2.61 12.74 -2.27
N SER A 22 1.53 13.17 -1.66
CA SER A 22 1.63 14.11 -0.55
C SER A 22 2.17 13.41 0.68
N VAL A 23 2.58 14.21 1.66
CA VAL A 23 3.05 13.66 2.93
C VAL A 23 1.97 12.80 3.58
N LYS A 24 0.72 13.26 3.50
CA LYS A 24 -0.39 12.51 4.08
C LYS A 24 -0.55 11.15 3.42
N THR A 25 -0.47 11.11 2.09
CA THR A 25 -0.58 9.86 1.37
C THR A 25 0.55 8.91 1.71
N ASN A 26 1.77 9.43 1.80
CA ASN A 26 2.91 8.61 2.20
C ASN A 26 2.71 8.03 3.60
N ALA A 27 2.17 8.81 4.52
CA ALA A 27 1.89 8.32 5.86
C ALA A 27 0.88 7.18 5.83
N HIS A 28 -0.14 7.29 4.98
CA HIS A 28 -1.12 6.21 4.82
C HIS A 28 -0.47 4.94 4.30
N ILE A 29 0.42 5.08 3.32
CA ILE A 29 1.12 3.94 2.74
C ILE A 29 1.96 3.25 3.81
N HIS A 30 2.69 4.02 4.61
CA HIS A 30 3.51 3.45 5.67
C HIS A 30 2.66 2.72 6.71
N ARG A 31 1.51 3.27 7.07
CA ARG A 31 0.63 2.61 8.03
C ARG A 31 0.11 1.27 7.49
N LEU A 32 -0.25 1.26 6.21
CA LEU A 32 -0.69 0.02 5.57
C LEU A 32 0.43 -1.00 5.57
N PHE A 33 1.61 -0.57 5.22
CA PHE A 33 2.75 -1.49 5.16
C PHE A 33 3.09 -2.04 6.54
N GLU A 34 3.01 -1.21 7.56
CA GLU A 34 3.28 -1.68 8.92
C GLU A 34 2.28 -2.73 9.36
N LYS A 35 1.04 -2.60 8.90
CA LYS A 35 0.00 -3.55 9.27
C LYS A 35 0.11 -4.86 8.49
N PHE A 36 0.33 -4.76 7.18
CA PHE A 36 0.22 -5.92 6.30
C PHE A 36 1.53 -6.45 5.75
N GLY A 37 2.53 -5.60 5.62
CA GLY A 37 3.81 -6.01 5.02
C GLY A 37 3.66 -6.36 3.55
N PHE A 38 4.62 -7.07 3.01
CA PHE A 38 4.58 -7.47 1.60
C PHE A 38 3.68 -8.67 1.36
N ASP A 39 3.41 -9.46 2.40
CA ASP A 39 2.64 -10.68 2.24
C ASP A 39 1.18 -10.54 2.62
N GLY A 40 0.82 -9.48 3.27
CA GLY A 40 -0.55 -9.29 3.75
C GLY A 40 -1.48 -8.85 2.63
N VAL A 41 -2.67 -9.44 2.59
CA VAL A 41 -3.68 -9.08 1.60
C VAL A 41 -4.70 -8.18 2.28
N PHE A 42 -5.04 -7.09 1.61
CA PHE A 42 -5.99 -6.14 2.18
C PHE A 42 -6.92 -5.63 1.08
N GLY A 43 -8.04 -5.10 1.49
CA GLY A 43 -9.00 -4.53 0.57
C GLY A 43 -9.46 -3.17 1.04
N ARG A 44 -10.48 -2.65 0.36
CA ARG A 44 -10.98 -1.31 0.67
C ARG A 44 -11.45 -1.20 2.12
N SER A 45 -12.14 -2.21 2.61
CA SER A 45 -12.63 -2.18 3.99
C SER A 45 -11.52 -2.03 4.99
N ALA A 46 -10.43 -2.79 4.79
CA ALA A 46 -9.28 -2.71 5.68
C ALA A 46 -8.65 -1.32 5.64
N VAL A 47 -8.55 -0.75 4.43
CA VAL A 47 -8.00 0.60 4.28
C VAL A 47 -8.87 1.62 4.99
N MET A 48 -10.18 1.49 4.83
CA MET A 48 -11.12 2.40 5.47
C MET A 48 -10.97 2.37 6.99
N GLU A 49 -10.88 1.18 7.54
CA GLU A 49 -10.78 1.04 8.99
C GLU A 49 -9.44 1.49 9.52
N LEU A 50 -8.38 1.05 8.88
CA LEU A 50 -7.05 1.34 9.39
C LEU A 50 -6.71 2.82 9.29
N LEU A 51 -7.08 3.44 8.18
CA LEU A 51 -6.74 4.83 7.92
C LEU A 51 -7.88 5.79 8.21
N GLU A 52 -9.00 5.26 8.65
CA GLU A 52 -10.17 6.07 8.97
C GLU A 52 -10.62 6.90 7.78
N LEU A 53 -10.66 6.27 6.63
CA LEU A 53 -11.08 6.91 5.41
C LEU A 53 -12.50 6.48 5.03
N LYS A 54 -13.17 7.33 4.29
CA LYS A 54 -14.45 6.96 3.72
C LYS A 54 -14.24 6.10 2.49
N SER A 55 -15.32 5.49 2.01
CA SER A 55 -15.25 4.59 0.86
C SER A 55 -14.59 5.26 -0.34
N SER A 56 -14.96 6.50 -0.64
CA SER A 56 -14.40 7.19 -1.80
C SER A 56 -12.91 7.48 -1.61
N GLY A 57 -12.51 7.87 -0.40
CA GLY A 57 -11.11 8.12 -0.12
C GLY A 57 -10.26 6.87 -0.22
N ALA A 58 -10.78 5.77 0.31
CA ALA A 58 -10.06 4.50 0.24
C ALA A 58 -9.95 4.01 -1.20
N SER A 59 -11.01 4.12 -1.99
CA SER A 59 -10.98 3.73 -3.39
C SER A 59 -9.96 4.55 -4.17
N LYS A 60 -9.94 5.85 -3.91
CA LYS A 60 -9.00 6.73 -4.61
C LYS A 60 -7.56 6.37 -4.25
N LEU A 61 -7.31 6.12 -2.98
CA LEU A 61 -5.98 5.75 -2.54
C LEU A 61 -5.54 4.44 -3.19
N LEU A 62 -6.40 3.43 -3.17
CA LEU A 62 -6.06 2.14 -3.78
C LEU A 62 -5.81 2.28 -5.27
N SER A 63 -6.62 3.07 -5.96
CA SER A 63 -6.44 3.30 -7.38
C SER A 63 -5.08 3.95 -7.66
N ASN A 64 -4.71 4.95 -6.87
CA ASN A 64 -3.43 5.61 -7.02
C ASN A 64 -2.27 4.65 -6.79
N LEU A 65 -2.38 3.80 -5.78
CA LEU A 65 -1.32 2.87 -5.47
C LEU A 65 -1.16 1.80 -6.56
N VAL A 66 -2.27 1.36 -7.14
CA VAL A 66 -2.20 0.41 -8.25
C VAL A 66 -1.56 1.07 -9.48
N GLN A 67 -1.96 2.29 -9.78
CA GLN A 67 -1.44 3.00 -10.94
C GLN A 67 0.06 3.25 -10.85
N THR A 68 0.56 3.42 -9.64
CA THR A 68 1.99 3.66 -9.45
C THR A 68 2.76 2.37 -9.16
N ASP A 69 2.09 1.22 -9.28
CA ASP A 69 2.73 -0.08 -9.06
C ASP A 69 3.28 -0.29 -7.66
N ILE A 70 2.69 0.37 -6.68
CA ILE A 70 3.07 0.14 -5.29
C ILE A 70 2.34 -1.07 -4.73
N ILE A 71 1.10 -1.29 -5.19
CA ILE A 71 0.35 -2.49 -4.83
C ILE A 71 -0.15 -3.17 -6.09
N GLU A 72 -0.53 -4.43 -5.96
CA GLU A 72 -1.07 -5.19 -7.09
C GLU A 72 -2.30 -5.95 -6.63
N ALA A 73 -3.19 -6.22 -7.58
CA ALA A 73 -4.38 -7.00 -7.32
C ALA A 73 -4.00 -8.46 -7.10
N VAL A 74 -4.71 -9.11 -6.17
CA VAL A 74 -4.44 -10.50 -5.82
C VAL A 74 -5.63 -11.34 -6.22
N SER A 75 -5.37 -12.43 -6.94
CA SER A 75 -6.45 -13.33 -7.30
C SER A 75 -6.59 -14.42 -6.23
N GLY A 76 -7.76 -15.04 -6.18
CA GLY A 76 -8.00 -16.09 -5.22
C GLY A 76 -8.61 -15.63 -3.91
N TYR A 77 -8.69 -14.33 -3.70
CA TYR A 77 -9.25 -13.79 -2.47
C TYR A 77 -10.52 -12.97 -2.73
N GLY A 78 -11.05 -13.09 -3.93
CA GLY A 78 -12.21 -12.28 -4.30
C GLY A 78 -11.78 -10.96 -4.92
N LYS A 79 -12.76 -10.18 -5.35
CA LYS A 79 -12.47 -8.91 -5.98
C LYS A 79 -12.05 -7.88 -4.97
N GLY A 80 -11.21 -6.97 -5.40
CA GLY A 80 -10.84 -5.83 -4.58
C GLY A 80 -9.84 -6.12 -3.49
N LYS A 81 -9.05 -7.16 -3.66
CA LYS A 81 -7.99 -7.46 -2.70
C LYS A 81 -6.64 -7.16 -3.33
N TYR A 82 -5.73 -6.67 -2.50
CA TYR A 82 -4.44 -6.17 -2.97
C TYR A 82 -3.34 -6.55 -2.00
N LYS A 83 -2.12 -6.49 -2.46
CA LYS A 83 -0.94 -6.61 -1.60
C LYS A 83 0.15 -5.72 -2.15
N PHE A 84 1.13 -5.40 -1.31
CA PHE A 84 2.25 -4.58 -1.73
C PHE A 84 3.14 -5.35 -2.68
N LYS A 85 3.61 -4.66 -3.72
CA LYS A 85 4.59 -5.24 -4.65
C LYS A 85 5.98 -4.97 -4.11
N ARG A 86 6.88 -5.92 -4.30
CA ARG A 86 8.27 -5.68 -3.99
C ARG A 86 8.87 -4.84 -5.09
N GLY A 87 9.62 -3.84 -4.71
CA GLY A 87 10.07 -2.83 -5.61
C GLY A 87 10.96 -3.31 -6.71
N ASN A 88 11.69 -4.36 -6.50
CA ASN A 88 12.59 -4.82 -7.44
C ASN A 88 12.32 -6.13 -7.89
N GLY A 89 11.20 -6.51 -7.95
CA GLY A 89 10.68 -7.76 -8.32
C GLY A 89 11.52 -8.66 -9.05
#